data_1b6a64be6c0e1814a6ebef0fa81b0ba5
#
_entry.id   1b6a64be6c0e1814a6ebef0fa81b0ba5
#
_cell.length_a   1.000
_cell.length_b   1.000
_cell.length_c   1.000
_cell.angle_alpha   90.00
_cell.angle_beta   90.00
_cell.angle_gamma   90.00
#
_symmetry.space_group_name_H-M   'P 1'
#
loop_
_entity.id
_entity.type
_entity.pdbx_description
1 polymer ?
#
loop_
_entity_poly.entity_id
_entity_poly.type
_entity_poly.pdbx_seq_one_letter_code
_entity_poly.pdbx_strand_id
1 'polypeptide(L)'
;MRILALDIGSKRIGIAVSDELGLTAQGLESYRCANLTSDLEYLVSLADHYKAQEIVVGMPYNMNGSEGPQVQKVRAMISRMHELTDIPIREWDERLSTVAAERTLLEANMSRGKRRKVVDKLAAVIILQGYLDMKRFGNQM
;
A
#
# COMPACT_ATOMS: atom_id res chain seq x y z
N MET A 1 17.10 -1.42 -5.61
CA MET A 1 16.36 -0.47 -4.75
C MET A 1 15.01 -1.05 -4.36
N ARG A 2 14.78 -1.30 -3.09
CA ARG A 2 13.51 -1.84 -2.62
C ARG A 2 12.53 -0.71 -2.31
N ILE A 3 11.28 -0.94 -2.62
CA ILE A 3 10.17 -0.02 -2.33
C ILE A 3 9.13 -0.80 -1.55
N LEU A 4 8.62 -0.20 -0.48
CA LEU A 4 7.56 -0.80 0.33
C LEU A 4 6.24 -0.13 -0.04
N ALA A 5 5.18 -0.91 -0.23
CA ALA A 5 3.85 -0.37 -0.53
C ALA A 5 2.86 -0.75 0.56
N LEU A 6 1.97 0.15 0.86
CA LEU A 6 0.96 0.00 1.90
C LEU A 6 -0.43 0.26 1.34
N ASP A 7 -1.37 -0.62 1.70
CA ASP A 7 -2.80 -0.42 1.46
C ASP A 7 -3.47 -0.34 2.83
N ILE A 8 -3.78 0.87 3.27
CA ILE A 8 -4.26 1.12 4.62
C ILE A 8 -5.78 0.93 4.67
N GLY A 9 -6.21 -0.19 5.24
CA GLY A 9 -7.61 -0.49 5.46
C GLY A 9 -8.08 -0.07 6.84
N SER A 10 -9.35 -0.33 7.15
CA SER A 10 -9.92 0.03 8.44
C SER A 10 -9.42 -0.86 9.58
N LYS A 11 -9.17 -2.12 9.31
CA LYS A 11 -8.74 -3.11 10.31
C LYS A 11 -7.39 -3.74 10.03
N ARG A 12 -6.96 -3.74 8.77
CA ARG A 12 -5.72 -4.36 8.33
C ARG A 12 -4.99 -3.46 7.35
N ILE A 13 -3.69 -3.63 7.30
CA ILE A 13 -2.83 -2.94 6.34
C ILE A 13 -2.21 -4.00 5.45
N GLY A 14 -2.49 -3.91 4.16
CA GLY A 14 -1.85 -4.75 3.15
C GLY A 14 -0.44 -4.22 2.89
N ILE A 15 0.51 -5.12 2.69
CA ILE A 15 1.92 -4.76 2.57
C ILE A 15 2.54 -5.53 1.42
N ALA A 16 3.32 -4.84 0.60
CA ALA A 16 4.12 -5.46 -0.46
C ALA A 16 5.50 -4.83 -0.47
N VAL A 17 6.48 -5.58 -0.95
CA VAL A 17 7.84 -5.09 -1.09
C VAL A 17 8.36 -5.47 -2.48
N SER A 18 9.14 -4.59 -3.09
CA SER A 18 9.74 -4.90 -4.38
C SER A 18 11.02 -5.74 -4.19
N ASP A 19 11.45 -6.37 -5.30
CA ASP A 19 12.77 -6.97 -5.36
C ASP A 19 13.85 -5.87 -5.35
N GLU A 20 15.09 -6.27 -5.25
CA GLU A 20 16.21 -5.30 -5.20
C GLU A 20 16.33 -4.49 -6.49
N LEU A 21 15.92 -5.05 -7.61
CA LEU A 21 15.98 -4.37 -8.90
C LEU A 21 14.81 -3.42 -9.13
N GLY A 22 13.79 -3.48 -8.27
CA GLY A 22 12.60 -2.62 -8.42
C GLY A 22 11.72 -3.00 -9.60
N LEU A 23 11.70 -4.27 -9.99
CA LEU A 23 10.94 -4.74 -11.15
C LEU A 23 9.64 -5.42 -10.79
N THR A 24 9.61 -6.18 -9.69
CA THR A 24 8.44 -6.98 -9.30
C THR A 24 8.03 -6.73 -7.86
N ALA A 25 6.74 -6.85 -7.61
CA ALA A 25 6.16 -6.69 -6.28
C ALA A 25 5.85 -8.05 -5.67
N GLN A 26 6.21 -8.22 -4.39
CA GLN A 26 5.92 -9.41 -3.61
C GLN A 26 5.04 -9.02 -2.42
N GLY A 27 3.93 -9.75 -2.24
CA GLY A 27 3.05 -9.52 -1.10
C GLY A 27 3.64 -10.07 0.18
N LEU A 28 3.55 -9.30 1.24
CA LEU A 28 3.88 -9.74 2.59
C LEU A 28 2.59 -10.04 3.35
N GLU A 29 2.71 -10.66 4.52
CA GLU A 29 1.56 -10.93 5.35
C GLU A 29 0.91 -9.60 5.78
N SER A 30 -0.43 -9.51 5.68
CA SER A 30 -1.13 -8.31 6.09
C SER A 30 -1.03 -8.11 7.60
N TYR A 31 -0.96 -6.85 8.02
CA TYR A 31 -0.83 -6.48 9.42
C TYR A 31 -2.19 -6.08 9.99
N ARG A 32 -2.58 -6.67 11.11
CA ARG A 32 -3.81 -6.30 11.79
C ARG A 32 -3.56 -5.08 12.67
N CYS A 33 -4.34 -4.02 12.46
CA CYS A 33 -4.20 -2.78 13.20
C CYS A 33 -4.51 -2.97 14.68
N ALA A 34 -3.68 -2.39 15.54
CA ALA A 34 -3.85 -2.38 16.99
C ALA A 34 -4.17 -0.96 17.45
N ASN A 35 -3.20 -0.08 17.42
CA ASN A 35 -3.36 1.34 17.70
C ASN A 35 -2.38 2.12 16.83
N LEU A 36 -2.63 3.40 16.66
CA LEU A 36 -1.86 4.22 15.73
C LEU A 36 -0.36 4.18 16.00
N THR A 37 0.04 4.33 17.24
CA THR A 37 1.46 4.36 17.60
C THR A 37 2.15 3.05 17.25
N SER A 38 1.58 1.92 17.68
CA SER A 38 2.15 0.59 17.40
C SER A 38 2.15 0.28 15.90
N ASP A 39 1.09 0.66 15.21
CA ASP A 39 0.97 0.41 13.77
C ASP A 39 2.06 1.16 13.01
N LEU A 40 2.27 2.44 13.32
CA LEU A 40 3.29 3.24 12.65
C LEU A 40 4.70 2.76 12.97
N GLU A 41 4.95 2.39 14.22
CA GLU A 41 6.25 1.82 14.61
C GLU A 41 6.56 0.54 13.85
N TYR A 42 5.56 -0.33 13.70
CA TYR A 42 5.71 -1.57 12.95
C TYR A 42 6.05 -1.29 11.49
N LEU A 43 5.30 -0.38 10.84
CA LEU A 43 5.51 -0.08 9.43
C LEU A 43 6.88 0.53 9.16
N VAL A 44 7.32 1.43 10.03
CA VAL A 44 8.64 2.06 9.91
C VAL A 44 9.74 1.02 10.13
N SER A 45 9.59 0.15 11.13
CA SER A 45 10.57 -0.90 11.39
C SER A 45 10.66 -1.89 10.23
N LEU A 46 9.52 -2.17 9.59
CA LEU A 46 9.47 -3.06 8.43
C LEU A 46 10.20 -2.43 7.24
N ALA A 47 9.99 -1.15 7.00
CA ALA A 47 10.69 -0.41 5.96
C ALA A 47 12.20 -0.44 6.19
N ASP A 48 12.63 -0.27 7.43
CA ASP A 48 14.04 -0.33 7.79
C ASP A 48 14.60 -1.74 7.61
N HIS A 49 13.82 -2.75 7.99
CA HIS A 49 14.23 -4.15 7.84
C HIS A 49 14.53 -4.51 6.39
N TYR A 50 13.69 -4.07 5.46
CA TYR A 50 13.89 -4.31 4.04
C TYR A 50 14.78 -3.28 3.37
N LYS A 51 15.26 -2.29 4.11
CA LYS A 51 16.09 -1.19 3.60
C LYS A 51 15.38 -0.48 2.44
N ALA A 52 14.09 -0.23 2.61
CA ALA A 52 13.28 0.43 1.61
C ALA A 52 13.76 1.86 1.39
N GLN A 53 13.83 2.28 0.14
CA GLN A 53 14.23 3.65 -0.22
C GLN A 53 13.04 4.56 -0.46
N GLU A 54 11.86 3.97 -0.62
CA GLU A 54 10.59 4.72 -0.72
C GLU A 54 9.49 3.90 -0.07
N ILE A 55 8.48 4.58 0.43
CA ILE A 55 7.23 3.98 0.89
C ILE A 55 6.13 4.55 0.00
N VAL A 56 5.36 3.67 -0.65
CA VAL A 56 4.22 4.06 -1.49
C VAL A 56 2.94 3.72 -0.75
N VAL A 57 2.03 4.67 -0.63
CA VAL A 57 0.76 4.47 0.06
C VAL A 57 -0.38 4.66 -0.93
N GLY A 58 -1.25 3.67 -1.04
CA GLY A 58 -2.44 3.76 -1.87
C GLY A 58 -3.44 4.76 -1.30
N MET A 59 -3.92 5.67 -2.16
CA MET A 59 -4.89 6.69 -1.77
C MET A 59 -6.26 6.30 -2.32
N PRO A 60 -7.23 5.96 -1.44
CA PRO A 60 -8.52 5.45 -1.87
C PRO A 60 -9.52 6.58 -2.22
N TYR A 61 -9.20 7.37 -3.23
CA TYR A 61 -10.10 8.42 -3.71
C TYR A 61 -11.40 7.82 -4.23
N ASN A 62 -12.49 8.56 -4.08
CA ASN A 62 -13.75 8.21 -4.74
C ASN A 62 -13.56 8.29 -6.26
N MET A 63 -14.42 7.59 -7.01
CA MET A 63 -14.28 7.53 -8.46
C MET A 63 -14.29 8.91 -9.13
N ASN A 64 -15.01 9.88 -8.55
CA ASN A 64 -15.03 11.25 -9.06
C ASN A 64 -13.85 12.12 -8.62
N GLY A 65 -12.88 11.52 -7.90
CA GLY A 65 -11.70 12.22 -7.42
C GLY A 65 -11.87 12.92 -6.08
N SER A 66 -13.06 12.89 -5.49
CA SER A 66 -13.28 13.50 -4.19
C SER A 66 -12.64 12.68 -3.07
N GLU A 67 -12.38 13.33 -1.94
CA GLU A 67 -11.75 12.72 -0.77
C GLU A 67 -12.79 12.37 0.27
N GLY A 68 -12.94 11.06 0.53
CA GLY A 68 -13.80 10.58 1.59
C GLY A 68 -13.05 10.48 2.92
N PRO A 69 -13.73 10.00 3.99
CA PRO A 69 -13.11 9.85 5.30
C PRO A 69 -11.87 8.97 5.31
N GLN A 70 -11.82 7.94 4.46
CA GLN A 70 -10.68 7.03 4.40
C GLN A 70 -9.42 7.75 3.89
N VAL A 71 -9.55 8.62 2.90
CA VAL A 71 -8.43 9.41 2.39
C VAL A 71 -7.87 10.30 3.50
N GLN A 72 -8.75 10.94 4.27
CA GLN A 72 -8.32 11.81 5.38
C GLN A 72 -7.57 11.01 6.45
N LYS A 73 -8.04 9.80 6.75
CA LYS A 73 -7.36 8.91 7.69
C LYS A 73 -5.96 8.54 7.20
N VAL A 74 -5.85 8.16 5.93
CA VAL A 74 -4.58 7.76 5.33
C VAL A 74 -3.60 8.94 5.34
N ARG A 75 -4.05 10.15 4.99
CA ARG A 75 -3.19 11.34 5.03
C ARG A 75 -2.69 11.66 6.42
N ALA A 76 -3.55 11.51 7.43
CA ALA A 76 -3.14 11.73 8.81
C ALA A 76 -2.04 10.74 9.21
N MET A 77 -2.16 9.48 8.80
CA MET A 77 -1.14 8.47 9.06
C MET A 77 0.17 8.81 8.35
N ILE A 78 0.10 9.24 7.09
CA ILE A 78 1.30 9.65 6.33
C ILE A 78 2.02 10.80 7.04
N SER A 79 1.27 11.80 7.50
CA SER A 79 1.86 12.92 8.24
C SER A 79 2.60 12.46 9.49
N ARG A 80 2.03 11.51 10.23
CA ARG A 80 2.67 10.96 11.42
C ARG A 80 3.90 10.13 11.06
N MET A 81 3.85 9.40 9.96
CA MET A 81 5.01 8.62 9.51
C MET A 81 6.18 9.52 9.14
N HIS A 82 5.93 10.68 8.57
CA HIS A 82 6.99 11.64 8.25
C HIS A 82 7.78 12.08 9.50
N GLU A 83 7.15 12.04 10.66
CA GLU A 83 7.83 12.36 11.92
C GLU A 83 8.72 11.21 12.42
N LEU A 84 8.51 9.99 11.92
CA LEU A 84 9.19 8.79 12.40
C LEU A 84 10.28 8.27 11.46
N THR A 85 10.30 8.71 10.22
CA THR A 85 11.27 8.21 9.23
C THR A 85 11.62 9.30 8.22
N ASP A 86 12.84 9.23 7.71
CA ASP A 86 13.31 10.08 6.63
C ASP A 86 13.07 9.46 5.25
N ILE A 87 12.56 8.24 5.19
CA ILE A 87 12.26 7.57 3.92
C ILE A 87 11.15 8.36 3.20
N PRO A 88 11.34 8.72 1.92
CA PRO A 88 10.30 9.41 1.17
C PRO A 88 9.02 8.59 1.09
N ILE A 89 7.88 9.24 1.33
CA ILE A 89 6.56 8.61 1.27
C ILE A 89 5.84 9.19 0.07
N ARG A 90 5.40 8.32 -0.85
CA ARG A 90 4.70 8.71 -2.08
C ARG A 90 3.26 8.26 -2.00
N GLU A 91 2.36 9.08 -2.51
CA GLU A 91 0.95 8.73 -2.63
C GLU A 91 0.70 8.14 -4.02
N TRP A 92 -0.08 7.08 -4.07
CA TRP A 92 -0.51 6.45 -5.31
C TRP A 92 -2.04 6.45 -5.38
N ASP A 93 -2.58 7.08 -6.41
CA ASP A 93 -4.04 7.09 -6.62
C ASP A 93 -4.50 5.70 -7.05
N GLU A 94 -5.27 5.01 -6.20
CA GLU A 94 -5.75 3.66 -6.48
C GLU A 94 -6.63 3.58 -7.73
N ARG A 95 -7.21 4.71 -8.17
CA ARG A 95 -8.00 4.75 -9.41
C ARG A 95 -7.14 4.48 -10.65
N LEU A 96 -5.83 4.65 -10.55
CA LEU A 96 -4.90 4.38 -11.66
C LEU A 96 -4.59 2.90 -11.83
N SER A 97 -5.16 2.03 -10.99
CA SER A 97 -4.91 0.60 -11.01
C SER A 97 -6.23 -0.17 -11.02
N THR A 98 -6.13 -1.50 -11.11
CA THR A 98 -7.29 -2.39 -11.11
C THR A 98 -7.65 -2.87 -9.69
N VAL A 99 -7.16 -2.22 -8.65
CA VAL A 99 -7.37 -2.63 -7.26
C VAL A 99 -8.84 -2.87 -6.93
N ALA A 100 -9.71 -1.90 -7.28
CA ALA A 100 -11.13 -2.01 -6.96
C ALA A 100 -11.79 -3.20 -7.67
N ALA A 101 -11.47 -3.40 -8.95
CA ALA A 101 -12.01 -4.51 -9.73
C ALA A 101 -11.53 -5.86 -9.19
N GLU A 102 -10.26 -5.97 -8.86
CA GLU A 102 -9.70 -7.20 -8.31
C GLU A 102 -10.29 -7.54 -6.95
N ARG A 103 -10.52 -6.55 -6.10
CA ARG A 103 -11.20 -6.75 -4.82
C ARG A 103 -12.59 -7.33 -5.00
N THR A 104 -13.35 -6.78 -5.94
CA THR A 104 -14.72 -7.24 -6.21
C THR A 104 -14.73 -8.69 -6.65
N LEU A 105 -13.83 -9.07 -7.56
CA LEU A 105 -13.74 -10.44 -8.06
C LEU A 105 -13.35 -11.43 -6.95
N LEU A 106 -12.39 -11.08 -6.13
CA LEU A 106 -11.94 -11.93 -5.03
C LEU A 106 -13.00 -12.10 -3.96
N GLU A 107 -13.71 -11.01 -3.64
CA GLU A 107 -14.79 -11.05 -2.65
C GLU A 107 -15.96 -11.92 -3.08
N ALA A 108 -16.19 -12.06 -4.39
CA ALA A 108 -17.26 -12.91 -4.91
C ALA A 108 -16.96 -14.40 -4.80
N ASN A 109 -15.68 -14.79 -4.74
CA ASN A 109 -15.26 -16.18 -4.90
C ASN A 109 -14.63 -16.83 -3.66
N MET A 110 -14.49 -16.12 -2.56
CA MET A 110 -13.75 -16.63 -1.39
C MET A 110 -14.57 -16.53 -0.10
N SER A 111 -14.25 -17.37 0.88
CA SER A 111 -14.83 -17.26 2.22
C SER A 111 -14.40 -15.96 2.88
N ARG A 112 -15.25 -15.43 3.76
CA ARG A 112 -15.08 -14.09 4.33
C ARG A 112 -13.72 -13.86 5.02
N GLY A 113 -13.24 -14.83 5.80
CA GLY A 113 -11.97 -14.71 6.50
C GLY A 113 -10.77 -14.76 5.56
N LYS A 114 -10.80 -15.70 4.60
CA LYS A 114 -9.74 -15.83 3.60
C LYS A 114 -9.71 -14.65 2.66
N ARG A 115 -10.88 -14.09 2.31
CA ARG A 115 -11.01 -12.93 1.43
C ARG A 115 -10.19 -11.75 1.94
N ARG A 116 -10.33 -11.40 3.20
CA ARG A 116 -9.67 -10.21 3.76
C ARG A 116 -8.15 -10.29 3.63
N LYS A 117 -7.56 -11.42 4.00
CA LYS A 117 -6.12 -11.59 3.94
C LYS A 117 -5.58 -11.54 2.51
N VAL A 118 -6.27 -12.20 1.58
CA VAL A 118 -5.84 -12.26 0.19
C VAL A 118 -6.06 -10.92 -0.51
N VAL A 119 -7.21 -10.27 -0.27
CA VAL A 119 -7.53 -8.97 -0.87
C VAL A 119 -6.54 -7.90 -0.44
N ASP A 120 -6.23 -7.80 0.86
CA ASP A 120 -5.29 -6.81 1.37
C ASP A 120 -3.90 -7.01 0.78
N LYS A 121 -3.43 -8.24 0.75
CA LYS A 121 -2.12 -8.59 0.19
C LYS A 121 -2.06 -8.25 -1.30
N LEU A 122 -3.07 -8.63 -2.07
CA LEU A 122 -3.12 -8.37 -3.51
C LEU A 122 -3.27 -6.89 -3.82
N ALA A 123 -4.04 -6.15 -3.03
CA ALA A 123 -4.18 -4.71 -3.23
C ALA A 123 -2.83 -4.02 -3.11
N ALA A 124 -2.04 -4.37 -2.10
CA ALA A 124 -0.70 -3.80 -1.94
C ALA A 124 0.23 -4.18 -3.09
N VAL A 125 0.16 -5.42 -3.58
CA VAL A 125 0.95 -5.88 -4.73
C VAL A 125 0.58 -5.08 -5.98
N ILE A 126 -0.71 -4.88 -6.23
CA ILE A 126 -1.18 -4.15 -7.42
C ILE A 126 -0.75 -2.68 -7.34
N ILE A 127 -0.86 -2.06 -6.18
CA ILE A 127 -0.39 -0.69 -5.96
C ILE A 127 1.10 -0.59 -6.27
N LEU A 128 1.88 -1.48 -5.71
CA LEU A 128 3.33 -1.45 -5.89
C LEU A 128 3.72 -1.72 -7.34
N GLN A 129 3.13 -2.73 -7.96
CA GLN A 129 3.45 -3.05 -9.36
C GLN A 129 3.10 -1.89 -10.29
N GLY A 130 1.95 -1.24 -10.07
CA GLY A 130 1.56 -0.05 -10.81
C GLY A 130 2.59 1.08 -10.67
N TYR A 131 3.06 1.30 -9.46
CA TYR A 131 4.06 2.32 -9.17
C TYR A 131 5.41 1.99 -9.84
N LEU A 132 5.86 0.74 -9.74
CA LEU A 132 7.10 0.29 -10.36
C LEU A 132 7.06 0.42 -11.88
N ASP A 133 5.95 0.02 -12.49
CA ASP A 133 5.76 0.11 -13.94
C ASP A 133 5.75 1.57 -14.40
N MET A 134 5.09 2.45 -13.65
CA MET A 134 5.09 3.88 -13.95
C MET A 134 6.51 4.46 -13.92
N LYS A 135 7.28 4.13 -12.89
CA LYS A 135 8.66 4.61 -12.78
C LYS A 135 9.53 4.12 -13.95
N ARG A 136 9.38 2.84 -14.30
CA ARG A 136 10.18 2.25 -15.36
C ARG A 136 9.82 2.78 -16.75
N PHE A 137 8.53 2.83 -17.06
CA PHE A 137 8.07 3.27 -18.38
C PHE A 137 8.01 4.79 -18.51
N GLY A 138 7.70 5.50 -17.44
CA GLY A 138 7.71 6.95 -17.43
C GLY A 138 9.08 7.55 -17.72
N ASN A 139 10.13 6.89 -17.29
CA ASN A 139 11.51 7.34 -17.53
C ASN A 139 11.98 7.12 -18.97
N GLN A 140 11.20 6.40 -19.78
CA GLN A 140 11.55 6.12 -21.18
C GLN A 140 10.88 7.13 -22.14
N MET A 141 10.02 7.97 -21.61
CA MET A 141 9.36 9.02 -22.37
C MET A 141 10.02 10.35 -22.12
#